data_0c4648b3a8f7a4555ef05483c6636dc0
#
_entry.id   0c4648b3a8f7a4555ef05483c6636dc0
#
_cell.length_a   1.000
_cell.length_b   1.000
_cell.length_c   1.000
_cell.angle_alpha   90.00
_cell.angle_beta   90.00
_cell.angle_gamma   90.00
#
_symmetry.space_group_name_H-M   'P 1'
#
loop_
_entity.id
_entity.type
_entity.pdbx_description
1 polymer ?
#
loop_
_entity_poly.entity_id
_entity_poly.type
_entity_poly.pdbx_seq_one_letter_code
_entity_poly.pdbx_strand_id
1 'polypeptide(L)'
;MELSRRTFLKGTVLGGAGFSALGFDLTPVHAQTLNLKISRASETRSTCPYCSVSCGVIIYTLGDKAKNAIPQAVHVEGDPDHPINRGTLCPKGSSLEQDIVNERRLLKPQVRRPGATDWEDISWDQAYAEIAQKVKKTRDDSFIEKDAAGKTVNRCEGIAFTGGCTDTNEFNYLVVKSMRSLGVCYLENQARV
;
A
#
# COMPACT_ATOMS: atom_id res chain seq x y z
N MET A 1 28.20 -1.53 6.82
CA MET A 1 27.50 -2.77 6.43
C MET A 1 26.48 -3.04 7.54
N GLU A 2 25.24 -2.64 7.32
CA GLU A 2 24.17 -2.86 8.32
C GLU A 2 23.66 -4.28 8.14
N LEU A 3 23.74 -5.06 9.21
CA LEU A 3 23.26 -6.43 9.24
C LEU A 3 21.72 -6.40 9.39
N SER A 4 20.99 -6.92 8.41
CA SER A 4 19.55 -7.14 8.58
C SER A 4 19.30 -8.11 9.75
N ARG A 5 18.12 -7.99 10.40
CA ARG A 5 17.72 -8.91 11.48
C ARG A 5 17.82 -10.37 11.06
N ARG A 6 17.48 -10.67 9.80
CA ARG A 6 17.60 -12.02 9.25
C ARG A 6 19.06 -12.45 9.08
N THR A 7 19.93 -11.57 8.61
CA THR A 7 21.37 -11.84 8.50
C THR A 7 22.00 -12.03 9.86
N PHE A 8 21.59 -11.22 10.85
CA PHE A 8 22.00 -11.41 12.26
C PHE A 8 21.57 -12.78 12.78
N LEU A 9 20.28 -13.15 12.61
CA LEU A 9 19.76 -14.45 13.03
C LEU A 9 20.45 -15.63 12.33
N LYS A 10 20.74 -15.51 11.02
CA LYS A 10 21.52 -16.51 10.30
C LYS A 10 22.98 -16.55 10.78
N GLY A 11 23.57 -15.42 11.08
CA GLY A 11 24.90 -15.29 11.64
C GLY A 11 25.02 -15.90 13.03
N THR A 12 24.00 -15.72 13.89
CA THR A 12 23.97 -16.34 15.22
C THR A 12 23.84 -17.86 15.14
N VAL A 13 23.08 -18.39 14.17
CA VAL A 13 23.01 -19.85 13.93
C VAL A 13 24.34 -20.42 13.47
N LEU A 14 25.05 -19.73 12.55
CA LEU A 14 26.38 -20.14 12.09
C LEU A 14 27.48 -19.92 13.16
N GLY A 15 27.38 -18.82 13.92
CA GLY A 15 28.26 -18.54 15.06
C GLY A 15 28.07 -19.53 16.22
N GLY A 16 26.86 -20.09 16.36
CA GLY A 16 26.51 -21.09 17.36
C GLY A 16 27.42 -22.35 17.33
N ALA A 17 27.80 -22.77 16.13
CA ALA A 17 28.73 -23.89 15.96
C ALA A 17 30.12 -23.58 16.55
N GLY A 18 30.59 -22.32 16.45
CA GLY A 18 31.85 -21.89 17.03
C GLY A 18 31.81 -21.81 18.59
N PHE A 19 30.70 -21.35 19.14
CA PHE A 19 30.51 -21.27 20.57
C PHE A 19 30.33 -22.65 21.24
N SER A 20 29.70 -23.61 20.54
CA SER A 20 29.61 -25.01 21.04
C SER A 20 30.99 -25.65 21.14
N ALA A 21 31.93 -25.29 20.24
CA ALA A 21 33.31 -25.73 20.34
C ALA A 21 34.05 -25.16 21.56
N LEU A 22 33.57 -24.06 22.18
CA LEU A 22 34.05 -23.45 23.39
C LEU A 22 33.32 -23.94 24.67
N GLY A 23 32.45 -24.96 24.56
CA GLY A 23 31.74 -25.56 25.66
C GLY A 23 30.45 -24.87 26.09
N PHE A 24 29.93 -23.90 25.31
CA PHE A 24 28.66 -23.27 25.59
C PHE A 24 27.51 -24.09 24.98
N ASP A 25 26.50 -24.44 25.77
CA ASP A 25 25.27 -25.05 25.29
C ASP A 25 24.34 -24.00 24.67
N LEU A 26 24.30 -23.96 23.32
CA LEU A 26 23.46 -23.05 22.57
C LEU A 26 22.17 -23.73 22.04
N THR A 27 21.91 -24.96 22.45
CA THR A 27 20.73 -25.73 22.04
C THR A 27 19.42 -24.98 22.25
N PRO A 28 19.17 -24.29 23.38
CA PRO A 28 17.95 -23.53 23.61
C PRO A 28 17.81 -22.33 22.65
N VAL A 29 18.91 -21.62 22.38
CA VAL A 29 18.92 -20.47 21.48
C VAL A 29 18.70 -20.91 20.04
N HIS A 30 19.35 -22.01 19.64
CA HIS A 30 19.20 -22.59 18.32
C HIS A 30 17.78 -23.09 18.06
N ALA A 31 17.16 -23.77 19.04
CA ALA A 31 15.77 -24.18 18.96
C ALA A 31 14.80 -23.01 18.81
N GLN A 32 15.01 -21.92 19.53
CA GLN A 32 14.19 -20.71 19.42
C GLN A 32 14.33 -20.03 18.05
N THR A 33 15.54 -19.91 17.51
CA THR A 33 15.77 -19.29 16.20
C THR A 33 15.19 -20.08 15.03
N LEU A 34 15.22 -21.41 15.11
CA LEU A 34 14.62 -22.28 14.08
C LEU A 34 13.09 -22.19 14.02
N ASN A 35 12.45 -21.81 15.13
CA ASN A 35 11.00 -21.69 15.22
C ASN A 35 10.46 -20.31 14.85
N LEU A 36 11.31 -19.32 14.58
CA LEU A 36 10.87 -18.00 14.16
C LEU A 36 10.19 -18.10 12.78
N LYS A 37 8.97 -17.58 12.67
CA LYS A 37 8.20 -17.57 11.41
C LYS A 37 8.99 -16.93 10.26
N ILE A 38 9.68 -15.81 10.53
CA ILE A 38 10.45 -15.08 9.53
C ILE A 38 11.65 -15.85 8.98
N SER A 39 12.19 -16.84 9.70
CA SER A 39 13.34 -17.63 9.23
C SER A 39 13.02 -18.49 7.98
N ARG A 40 11.73 -18.79 7.76
CA ARG A 40 11.22 -19.59 6.66
C ARG A 40 10.35 -18.79 5.68
N ALA A 41 10.16 -17.51 5.95
CA ALA A 41 9.32 -16.65 5.13
C ALA A 41 10.04 -16.19 3.85
N SER A 42 9.26 -15.99 2.81
CA SER A 42 9.69 -15.29 1.62
C SER A 42 9.61 -13.78 1.86
N GLU A 43 10.61 -13.05 1.39
CA GLU A 43 10.68 -11.60 1.49
C GLU A 43 10.19 -10.95 0.20
N THR A 44 9.32 -9.95 0.34
CA THR A 44 8.90 -9.11 -0.78
C THR A 44 9.08 -7.65 -0.39
N ARG A 45 9.86 -6.90 -1.15
CA ARG A 45 10.03 -5.46 -0.95
C ARG A 45 8.86 -4.70 -1.55
N SER A 46 8.38 -3.70 -0.83
CA SER A 46 7.26 -2.85 -1.22
C SER A 46 7.41 -1.46 -0.60
N THR A 47 6.43 -0.60 -0.83
CA THR A 47 6.35 0.72 -0.21
C THR A 47 5.14 0.81 0.70
N CYS A 48 5.26 1.56 1.80
CA CYS A 48 4.18 1.84 2.72
C CYS A 48 3.11 2.69 2.03
N PRO A 49 1.80 2.35 2.12
CA PRO A 49 0.73 3.05 1.43
C PRO A 49 0.22 4.30 2.17
N TYR A 50 0.71 4.61 3.38
CA TYR A 50 0.06 5.58 4.24
C TYR A 50 0.35 7.05 3.95
N CYS A 51 1.50 7.39 3.39
CA CYS A 51 1.79 8.79 3.09
C CYS A 51 2.85 8.95 2.00
N SER A 52 3.01 10.19 1.54
CA SER A 52 3.94 10.56 0.47
C SER A 52 5.43 10.34 0.81
N VAL A 53 5.77 10.01 2.06
CA VAL A 53 7.14 9.63 2.43
C VAL A 53 7.57 8.36 1.71
N SER A 54 6.61 7.45 1.41
CA SER A 54 6.85 6.21 0.64
C SER A 54 7.95 5.35 1.25
N CYS A 55 7.90 5.14 2.57
CA CYS A 55 8.86 4.30 3.27
C CYS A 55 8.95 2.90 2.65
N GLY A 56 10.16 2.41 2.42
CA GLY A 56 10.38 1.03 2.00
C GLY A 56 10.05 0.06 3.13
N VAL A 57 9.36 -1.01 2.79
CA VAL A 57 8.99 -2.09 3.70
C VAL A 57 9.37 -3.44 3.12
N ILE A 58 9.67 -4.39 4.01
CA ILE A 58 9.85 -5.80 3.68
C ILE A 58 8.65 -6.55 4.25
N ILE A 59 7.91 -7.22 3.38
CA ILE A 59 6.76 -8.04 3.73
C ILE A 59 7.22 -9.51 3.73
N TYR A 60 7.07 -10.15 4.87
CA TYR A 60 7.37 -11.57 5.04
C TYR A 60 6.12 -12.40 4.86
N THR A 61 6.16 -13.37 3.94
CA THR A 61 5.04 -14.25 3.66
C THR A 61 5.40 -15.71 3.89
N LEU A 62 4.48 -16.46 4.49
CA LEU A 62 4.53 -17.92 4.57
C LEU A 62 3.43 -18.51 3.69
N GLY A 63 3.75 -19.60 3.05
CA GLY A 63 2.85 -20.34 2.16
C GLY A 63 3.52 -20.62 0.83
N ASP A 64 3.07 -21.66 0.17
CA ASP A 64 3.58 -22.10 -1.11
C ASP A 64 2.41 -22.64 -1.95
N LYS A 65 2.07 -21.94 -3.01
CA LYS A 65 0.97 -22.35 -3.91
C LYS A 65 1.19 -23.72 -4.53
N ALA A 66 2.46 -24.11 -4.75
CA ALA A 66 2.80 -25.44 -5.25
C ALA A 66 2.44 -26.56 -4.27
N LYS A 67 2.30 -26.23 -2.99
CA LYS A 67 1.88 -27.12 -1.90
C LYS A 67 0.44 -26.87 -1.44
N ASN A 68 -0.38 -26.19 -2.26
CA ASN A 68 -1.74 -25.77 -1.92
C ASN A 68 -1.85 -24.91 -0.64
N ALA A 69 -0.76 -24.26 -0.23
CA ALA A 69 -0.75 -23.33 0.89
C ALA A 69 -0.82 -21.91 0.38
N ILE A 70 -1.90 -21.19 0.71
CA ILE A 70 -2.08 -19.79 0.32
C ILE A 70 -1.03 -18.94 1.05
N PRO A 71 -0.21 -18.15 0.32
CA PRO A 71 0.74 -17.23 0.95
C PRO A 71 0.02 -16.21 1.83
N GLN A 72 0.49 -16.07 3.08
CA GLN A 72 -0.06 -15.16 4.07
C GLN A 72 1.04 -14.26 4.63
N ALA A 73 0.77 -12.96 4.75
CA ALA A 73 1.69 -12.04 5.41
C ALA A 73 1.75 -12.41 6.90
N VAL A 74 2.97 -12.50 7.44
CA VAL A 74 3.21 -12.88 8.83
C VAL A 74 4.05 -11.85 9.59
N HIS A 75 4.68 -10.92 8.86
CA HIS A 75 5.44 -9.82 9.45
C HIS A 75 5.71 -8.75 8.40
N VAL A 76 5.80 -7.49 8.85
CA VAL A 76 6.26 -6.36 8.04
C VAL A 76 7.28 -5.57 8.84
N GLU A 77 8.39 -5.21 8.22
CA GLU A 77 9.39 -4.32 8.80
C GLU A 77 9.90 -3.30 7.77
N GLY A 78 10.59 -2.25 8.26
CA GLY A 78 11.22 -1.27 7.39
C GLY A 78 12.41 -1.86 6.63
N ASP A 79 12.52 -1.50 5.35
CA ASP A 79 13.66 -1.92 4.52
C ASP A 79 14.90 -1.07 4.88
N PRO A 80 15.97 -1.66 5.43
CA PRO A 80 17.18 -0.94 5.79
C PRO A 80 17.95 -0.40 4.56
N ASP A 81 17.75 -1.01 3.40
CA ASP A 81 18.41 -0.59 2.16
C ASP A 81 17.66 0.57 1.46
N HIS A 82 16.44 0.90 1.93
CA HIS A 82 15.66 1.96 1.32
C HIS A 82 16.20 3.35 1.70
N PRO A 83 16.49 4.24 0.70
CA PRO A 83 17.19 5.50 0.94
C PRO A 83 16.44 6.50 1.83
N ILE A 84 15.12 6.42 1.88
CA ILE A 84 14.29 7.38 2.63
C ILE A 84 14.24 7.02 4.11
N ASN A 85 13.76 5.83 4.45
CA ASN A 85 13.49 5.45 5.84
C ASN A 85 14.59 4.59 6.49
N ARG A 86 15.48 3.97 5.71
CA ARG A 86 16.64 3.20 6.21
C ARG A 86 16.27 2.22 7.32
N GLY A 87 15.16 1.51 7.15
CA GLY A 87 14.63 0.54 8.10
C GLY A 87 13.74 1.11 9.21
N THR A 88 13.64 2.43 9.36
CA THR A 88 12.74 3.02 10.37
C THR A 88 11.31 3.12 9.85
N LEU A 89 10.34 2.90 10.73
CA LEU A 89 8.91 3.05 10.45
C LEU A 89 8.22 3.84 11.57
N CYS A 90 7.22 4.61 11.21
CA CYS A 90 6.29 5.17 12.18
C CYS A 90 5.30 4.08 12.67
N PRO A 91 4.51 4.32 13.72
CA PRO A 91 3.55 3.33 14.24
C PRO A 91 2.60 2.74 13.19
N LYS A 92 2.15 3.54 12.21
CA LYS A 92 1.29 3.05 11.11
C LYS A 92 2.02 2.04 10.23
N GLY A 93 3.25 2.35 9.81
CA GLY A 93 4.05 1.44 9.00
C GLY A 93 4.42 0.16 9.74
N SER A 94 4.69 0.26 11.05
CA SER A 94 5.00 -0.91 11.89
C SER A 94 3.80 -1.83 12.11
N SER A 95 2.56 -1.30 12.03
CA SER A 95 1.32 -2.07 12.15
C SER A 95 0.72 -2.51 10.80
N LEU A 96 1.42 -2.32 9.70
CA LEU A 96 0.90 -2.58 8.35
C LEU A 96 0.48 -4.04 8.13
N GLU A 97 1.15 -4.98 8.79
CA GLU A 97 0.76 -6.40 8.72
C GLU A 97 -0.70 -6.60 9.18
N GLN A 98 -1.12 -5.91 10.25
CA GLN A 98 -2.47 -6.00 10.78
C GLN A 98 -3.52 -5.49 9.79
N ASP A 99 -3.18 -4.48 8.97
CA ASP A 99 -4.08 -4.00 7.92
C ASP A 99 -4.17 -4.98 6.75
N ILE A 100 -3.05 -5.62 6.41
CA ILE A 100 -3.01 -6.61 5.31
C ILE A 100 -3.89 -7.81 5.62
N VAL A 101 -3.84 -8.32 6.87
CA VAL A 101 -4.57 -9.53 7.29
C VAL A 101 -5.89 -9.25 7.97
N ASN A 102 -6.35 -8.00 8.00
CA ASN A 102 -7.58 -7.59 8.67
C ASN A 102 -8.81 -8.23 8.02
N GLU A 103 -9.61 -8.94 8.81
CA GLU A 103 -10.85 -9.57 8.34
C GLU A 103 -11.91 -8.56 7.87
N ARG A 104 -11.84 -7.31 8.36
CA ARG A 104 -12.74 -6.21 7.96
C ARG A 104 -12.32 -5.50 6.68
N ARG A 105 -11.23 -5.93 6.07
CA ARG A 105 -10.75 -5.33 4.83
C ARG A 105 -11.77 -5.55 3.72
N LEU A 106 -12.15 -4.47 3.03
CA LEU A 106 -13.00 -4.55 1.86
C LEU A 106 -12.26 -5.26 0.72
N LEU A 107 -12.82 -6.37 0.24
CA LEU A 107 -12.24 -7.18 -0.84
C LEU A 107 -12.94 -6.93 -2.18
N LYS A 108 -14.09 -6.25 -2.16
CA LYS A 108 -14.90 -5.93 -3.34
C LYS A 108 -15.35 -4.48 -3.29
N PRO A 109 -15.59 -3.85 -4.46
CA PRO A 109 -16.27 -2.57 -4.50
C PRO A 109 -17.67 -2.68 -3.92
N GLN A 110 -18.09 -1.62 -3.25
CA GLN A 110 -19.45 -1.51 -2.73
C GLN A 110 -20.13 -0.24 -3.24
N VAL A 111 -21.41 -0.32 -3.52
CA VAL A 111 -22.23 0.82 -3.92
C VAL A 111 -23.42 0.95 -2.97
N ARG A 112 -23.74 2.18 -2.61
CA ARG A 112 -25.01 2.49 -1.93
C ARG A 112 -25.89 3.25 -2.91
N ARG A 113 -26.99 2.63 -3.28
CA ARG A 113 -27.94 3.22 -4.24
C ARG A 113 -28.66 4.43 -3.65
N PRO A 114 -29.07 5.41 -4.46
CA PRO A 114 -29.87 6.53 -3.97
C PRO A 114 -31.09 6.07 -3.17
N GLY A 115 -31.23 6.58 -1.94
CA GLY A 115 -32.31 6.20 -1.02
C GLY A 115 -32.11 4.88 -0.27
N ALA A 116 -31.08 4.09 -0.56
CA ALA A 116 -30.76 2.87 0.18
C ALA A 116 -30.03 3.18 1.51
N THR A 117 -30.27 2.36 2.52
CA THR A 117 -29.57 2.39 3.82
C THR A 117 -28.30 1.51 3.79
N ASP A 118 -28.32 0.47 2.98
CA ASP A 118 -27.31 -0.57 2.98
C ASP A 118 -26.36 -0.48 1.78
N TRP A 119 -25.17 -1.06 1.95
CA TRP A 119 -24.18 -1.20 0.92
C TRP A 119 -24.34 -2.53 0.19
N GLU A 120 -24.20 -2.52 -1.14
CA GLU A 120 -24.31 -3.65 -2.05
C GLU A 120 -22.93 -3.95 -2.64
N ASP A 121 -22.48 -5.20 -2.56
CA ASP A 121 -21.26 -5.64 -3.23
C ASP A 121 -21.49 -5.72 -4.74
N ILE A 122 -20.57 -5.13 -5.51
CA ILE A 122 -20.59 -5.18 -6.97
C ILE A 122 -19.27 -5.71 -7.52
N SER A 123 -19.24 -6.11 -8.77
CA SER A 123 -18.01 -6.49 -9.45
C SER A 123 -17.16 -5.24 -9.78
N TRP A 124 -15.85 -5.44 -9.96
CA TRP A 124 -14.95 -4.38 -10.42
C TRP A 124 -15.36 -3.84 -11.79
N ASP A 125 -15.76 -4.71 -12.73
CA ASP A 125 -16.20 -4.29 -14.07
C ASP A 125 -17.44 -3.40 -13.99
N GLN A 126 -18.39 -3.78 -13.15
CA GLN A 126 -19.59 -2.97 -12.90
C GLN A 126 -19.22 -1.63 -12.27
N ALA A 127 -18.35 -1.61 -11.25
CA ALA A 127 -17.91 -0.37 -10.61
C ALA A 127 -17.26 0.57 -11.61
N TYR A 128 -16.32 0.08 -12.42
CA TYR A 128 -15.66 0.88 -13.44
C TYR A 128 -16.63 1.41 -14.50
N ALA A 129 -17.56 0.59 -14.96
CA ALA A 129 -18.55 1.00 -15.96
C ALA A 129 -19.47 2.11 -15.41
N GLU A 130 -20.01 1.94 -14.21
CA GLU A 130 -20.92 2.92 -13.59
C GLU A 130 -20.19 4.24 -13.27
N ILE A 131 -18.96 4.18 -12.73
CA ILE A 131 -18.15 5.37 -12.45
C ILE A 131 -17.79 6.10 -13.75
N ALA A 132 -17.32 5.38 -14.78
CA ALA A 132 -16.95 5.96 -16.05
C ALA A 132 -18.14 6.66 -16.74
N GLN A 133 -19.31 6.03 -16.73
CA GLN A 133 -20.54 6.62 -17.27
C GLN A 133 -20.92 7.91 -16.54
N LYS A 134 -20.83 7.89 -15.19
CA LYS A 134 -21.15 9.06 -14.38
C LYS A 134 -20.17 10.21 -14.59
N VAL A 135 -18.87 9.90 -14.62
CA VAL A 135 -17.81 10.89 -14.91
C VAL A 135 -17.98 11.47 -16.30
N LYS A 136 -18.19 10.60 -17.32
CA LYS A 136 -18.41 11.06 -18.71
C LYS A 136 -19.64 11.97 -18.80
N LYS A 137 -20.78 11.54 -18.26
CA LYS A 137 -22.01 12.33 -18.29
C LYS A 137 -21.81 13.69 -17.62
N THR A 138 -21.27 13.72 -16.41
CA THR A 138 -21.04 14.98 -15.66
C THR A 138 -20.09 15.89 -16.41
N ARG A 139 -19.03 15.33 -17.01
CA ARG A 139 -18.10 16.11 -17.83
C ARG A 139 -18.78 16.68 -19.06
N ASP A 140 -19.51 15.87 -19.82
CA ASP A 140 -20.18 16.31 -21.05
C ASP A 140 -21.21 17.42 -20.75
N ASP A 141 -21.92 17.33 -19.62
CA ASP A 141 -22.92 18.32 -19.20
C ASP A 141 -22.30 19.64 -18.69
N SER A 142 -21.04 19.63 -18.21
CA SER A 142 -20.42 20.78 -17.52
C SER A 142 -19.10 21.26 -18.14
N PHE A 143 -18.70 20.73 -19.30
CA PHE A 143 -17.47 21.12 -19.98
C PHE A 143 -17.62 22.44 -20.73
N ILE A 144 -16.73 23.37 -20.48
CA ILE A 144 -16.69 24.69 -21.10
C ILE A 144 -15.44 24.75 -21.98
N GLU A 145 -15.61 24.70 -23.28
CA GLU A 145 -14.50 24.81 -24.24
C GLU A 145 -13.98 26.25 -24.31
N LYS A 146 -14.91 27.21 -24.42
CA LYS A 146 -14.58 28.65 -24.54
C LYS A 146 -15.34 29.45 -23.49
N ASP A 147 -14.70 30.46 -22.94
CA ASP A 147 -15.33 31.42 -22.03
C ASP A 147 -16.21 32.44 -22.77
N ALA A 148 -16.85 33.33 -22.01
CA ALA A 148 -17.71 34.38 -22.55
C ALA A 148 -16.96 35.37 -23.48
N ALA A 149 -15.65 35.46 -23.38
CA ALA A 149 -14.79 36.30 -24.24
C ALA A 149 -14.30 35.54 -25.51
N GLY A 150 -14.71 34.27 -25.68
CA GLY A 150 -14.30 33.43 -26.81
C GLY A 150 -12.92 32.79 -26.67
N LYS A 151 -12.26 32.92 -25.51
CA LYS A 151 -10.98 32.33 -25.23
C LYS A 151 -11.14 30.83 -24.89
N THR A 152 -10.32 29.98 -25.49
CA THR A 152 -10.30 28.54 -25.20
C THR A 152 -9.81 28.31 -23.76
N VAL A 153 -10.63 27.66 -22.94
CA VAL A 153 -10.37 27.39 -21.53
C VAL A 153 -10.37 25.89 -21.19
N ASN A 154 -11.08 25.07 -21.96
CA ASN A 154 -11.14 23.60 -21.83
C ASN A 154 -11.30 23.13 -20.36
N ARG A 155 -12.30 23.67 -19.65
CA ARG A 155 -12.49 23.39 -18.22
C ARG A 155 -13.78 22.63 -17.93
N CYS A 156 -13.72 21.76 -16.94
CA CYS A 156 -14.87 21.03 -16.38
C CYS A 156 -15.10 21.51 -14.95
N GLU A 157 -16.24 22.16 -14.71
CA GLU A 157 -16.62 22.70 -13.40
C GLU A 157 -17.55 21.78 -12.61
N GLY A 158 -18.08 20.72 -13.23
CA GLY A 158 -19.01 19.79 -12.59
C GLY A 158 -18.33 18.69 -11.78
N ILE A 159 -16.99 18.60 -11.81
CA ILE A 159 -16.22 17.58 -11.09
C ILE A 159 -15.17 18.26 -10.24
N ALA A 160 -15.07 17.81 -8.96
CA ALA A 160 -13.99 18.17 -8.06
C ALA A 160 -13.28 16.91 -7.57
N PHE A 161 -11.98 17.00 -7.32
CA PHE A 161 -11.20 15.96 -6.67
C PHE A 161 -10.63 16.48 -5.36
N THR A 162 -10.81 15.71 -4.30
CA THR A 162 -10.21 15.97 -2.99
C THR A 162 -9.31 14.80 -2.62
N GLY A 163 -8.03 15.07 -2.43
CA GLY A 163 -7.03 14.08 -2.03
C GLY A 163 -6.74 14.10 -0.54
N GLY A 164 -5.96 13.13 -0.10
CA GLY A 164 -5.44 13.03 1.27
C GLY A 164 -3.92 13.21 1.33
N CYS A 165 -3.37 13.22 2.56
CA CYS A 165 -1.93 13.26 2.80
C CYS A 165 -1.29 11.85 2.83
N THR A 166 -2.09 10.80 2.63
CA THR A 166 -1.68 9.40 2.81
C THR A 166 -1.39 8.68 1.50
N ASP A 167 -1.23 9.44 0.41
CA ASP A 167 -0.99 8.90 -0.92
C ASP A 167 0.49 8.98 -1.29
N THR A 168 0.96 8.02 -2.11
CA THR A 168 2.33 8.04 -2.64
C THR A 168 2.51 9.18 -3.67
N ASN A 169 3.75 9.56 -3.94
CA ASN A 169 4.06 10.60 -4.93
C ASN A 169 3.58 10.22 -6.33
N GLU A 170 3.73 8.95 -6.72
CA GLU A 170 3.29 8.42 -8.01
C GLU A 170 1.78 8.52 -8.16
N PHE A 171 1.02 8.18 -7.12
CA PHE A 171 -0.44 8.31 -7.11
C PHE A 171 -0.86 9.77 -7.29
N ASN A 172 -0.28 10.69 -6.51
CA ASN A 172 -0.58 12.12 -6.63
C ASN A 172 -0.28 12.66 -8.04
N TYR A 173 0.84 12.26 -8.65
CA TYR A 173 1.17 12.62 -10.02
C TYR A 173 0.11 12.13 -11.01
N LEU A 174 -0.27 10.85 -10.92
CA LEU A 174 -1.28 10.25 -11.80
C LEU A 174 -2.65 10.91 -11.65
N VAL A 175 -3.06 11.24 -10.42
CA VAL A 175 -4.30 11.95 -10.15
C VAL A 175 -4.30 13.32 -10.82
N VAL A 176 -3.29 14.13 -10.59
CA VAL A 176 -3.21 15.48 -11.19
C VAL A 176 -3.22 15.40 -12.71
N LYS A 177 -2.46 14.48 -13.29
CA LYS A 177 -2.41 14.29 -14.74
C LYS A 177 -3.77 13.85 -15.30
N SER A 178 -4.43 12.89 -14.66
CA SER A 178 -5.73 12.36 -15.09
C SER A 178 -6.84 13.41 -14.98
N MET A 179 -6.91 14.12 -13.85
CA MET A 179 -7.91 15.14 -13.62
C MET A 179 -7.75 16.33 -14.60
N ARG A 180 -6.51 16.77 -14.87
CA ARG A 180 -6.23 17.80 -15.88
C ARG A 180 -6.59 17.36 -17.29
N SER A 181 -6.39 16.08 -17.64
CA SER A 181 -6.78 15.56 -18.95
C SER A 181 -8.30 15.57 -19.16
N LEU A 182 -9.08 15.49 -18.08
CA LEU A 182 -10.54 15.66 -18.09
C LEU A 182 -10.99 17.12 -18.07
N GLY A 183 -10.06 18.06 -17.89
CA GLY A 183 -10.36 19.49 -17.76
C GLY A 183 -10.80 19.90 -16.34
N VAL A 184 -10.68 19.03 -15.35
CA VAL A 184 -11.09 19.33 -13.97
C VAL A 184 -10.24 20.45 -13.38
N CYS A 185 -10.90 21.49 -12.85
CA CYS A 185 -10.26 22.69 -12.27
C CYS A 185 -10.09 22.56 -10.76
N TYR A 186 -11.01 21.90 -10.08
CA TYR A 186 -11.05 21.81 -8.63
C TYR A 186 -10.28 20.58 -8.14
N LEU A 187 -9.02 20.82 -7.81
CA LEU A 187 -8.09 19.84 -7.29
C LEU A 187 -7.59 20.34 -5.94
N GLU A 188 -8.04 19.72 -4.87
CA GLU A 188 -7.63 20.06 -3.52
C GLU A 188 -7.05 18.85 -2.79
N ASN A 189 -6.22 19.10 -1.82
CA ASN A 189 -5.59 18.09 -0.99
C ASN A 189 -5.68 18.51 0.48
N GLN A 190 -5.88 17.56 1.38
CA GLN A 190 -6.03 17.79 2.82
C GLN A 190 -4.86 18.61 3.40
N ALA A 191 -3.65 18.40 2.92
CA ALA A 191 -2.47 19.11 3.41
C ALA A 191 -2.36 20.59 2.91
N ARG A 192 -3.26 21.01 2.04
CA ARG A 192 -3.24 22.35 1.43
C ARG A 192 -4.22 23.34 2.07
N VAL A 193 -5.05 22.89 2.96
CA VAL A 193 -6.03 23.74 3.66
C VAL A 193 -5.37 24.60 4.71
#